data_f0475306af5ea250438d1d10dbee5b32
#
_entry.id   f0475306af5ea250438d1d10dbee5b32
#
_cell.length_a   1.000
_cell.length_b   1.000
_cell.length_c   1.000
_cell.angle_alpha   90.00
_cell.angle_beta   90.00
_cell.angle_gamma   90.00
#
_symmetry.space_group_name_H-M   'P 1'
#
loop_
_entity.id
_entity.type
_entity.pdbx_description
1 polymer ?
#
loop_
_entity_poly.entity_id
_entity_poly.type
_entity_poly.pdbx_seq_one_letter_code
_entity_poly.pdbx_strand_id
1 'polypeptide(L)'
;MNDIQSLYPEVRQLIHNSVPDELPQLEVQLKKFTDPMIAEAILPLASCQAVKGNPIDAIPVAAALVIFTASWRILDELEDQDRPGQLWEEIGTARAWNYACAVHNIACEVLNKAPFPSQVFKSINQAYIDTFFTIAAGQDRDLAGLTKTVEDYWLTIERKTTAFYATACTTGAMVGTENNELIQACGVFGYHLGIAIQIFNDMQSIWYPDGITDLEQGKVTLPLVYGLELEHPECQQLLSWVEAQEIATNADRIKEILDHIDTKRFLIWAALKEREQALEAIKICPKAEGREVLESYITGMFGDIDLLLQQPKVDKA
;
A
#
# COMPACT_ATOMS: atom_id res chain seq x y z
N MET A 1 7.96 14.13 19.47
CA MET A 1 7.46 12.76 19.23
C MET A 1 5.96 12.91 19.21
N ASN A 2 5.31 12.65 18.08
CA ASN A 2 3.87 12.80 18.01
C ASN A 2 3.20 11.86 19.01
N ASP A 3 2.18 12.35 19.71
CA ASP A 3 1.44 11.59 20.73
C ASP A 3 0.88 10.26 20.16
N ILE A 4 0.49 10.26 18.88
CA ILE A 4 -0.02 9.06 18.18
C ILE A 4 0.98 7.90 18.14
N GLN A 5 2.27 8.14 17.92
CA GLN A 5 3.27 7.05 17.89
C GLN A 5 3.48 6.42 19.28
N SER A 6 3.13 7.13 20.34
CA SER A 6 3.16 6.58 21.69
C SER A 6 2.15 5.45 21.90
N LEU A 7 1.15 5.30 21.00
CA LEU A 7 0.14 4.24 21.02
C LEU A 7 0.57 2.94 20.31
N TYR A 8 1.73 2.93 19.63
CA TYR A 8 2.21 1.72 18.95
C TYR A 8 2.44 0.52 19.87
N PRO A 9 2.93 0.67 21.12
CA PRO A 9 3.02 -0.44 22.05
C PRO A 9 1.67 -1.11 22.33
N GLU A 10 0.61 -0.32 22.51
CA GLU A 10 -0.76 -0.82 22.76
C GLU A 10 -1.31 -1.55 21.53
N VAL A 11 -1.07 -1.01 20.33
CA VAL A 11 -1.43 -1.67 19.06
C VAL A 11 -0.73 -3.02 18.95
N ARG A 12 0.60 -3.07 19.18
CA ARG A 12 1.36 -4.33 19.19
C ARG A 12 0.83 -5.32 20.22
N GLN A 13 0.56 -4.86 21.44
CA GLN A 13 0.05 -5.73 22.49
C GLN A 13 -1.31 -6.33 22.10
N LEU A 14 -2.20 -5.54 21.50
CA LEU A 14 -3.49 -6.03 21.01
C LEU A 14 -3.32 -7.08 19.92
N ILE A 15 -2.41 -6.86 18.96
CA ILE A 15 -2.09 -7.81 17.89
C ILE A 15 -1.64 -9.15 18.50
N HIS A 16 -0.66 -9.13 19.41
CA HIS A 16 -0.11 -10.35 20.00
C HIS A 16 -1.13 -11.10 20.86
N ASN A 17 -1.93 -10.37 21.64
CA ASN A 17 -2.97 -10.96 22.49
C ASN A 17 -4.15 -11.55 21.70
N SER A 18 -4.22 -11.28 20.39
CA SER A 18 -5.31 -11.76 19.54
C SER A 18 -5.03 -13.09 18.86
N VAL A 19 -3.80 -13.61 18.97
CA VAL A 19 -3.47 -14.93 18.43
C VAL A 19 -4.08 -16.02 19.30
N PRO A 20 -4.84 -16.97 18.71
CA PRO A 20 -5.43 -18.08 19.47
C PRO A 20 -4.37 -19.00 20.07
N ASP A 21 -4.62 -19.51 21.29
CA ASP A 21 -3.72 -20.44 21.98
C ASP A 21 -3.46 -21.74 21.20
N GLU A 22 -4.40 -22.12 20.31
CA GLU A 22 -4.27 -23.28 19.43
C GLU A 22 -3.23 -23.11 18.31
N LEU A 23 -2.78 -21.87 18.06
CA LEU A 23 -1.83 -21.52 17.00
C LEU A 23 -0.55 -20.85 17.53
N PRO A 24 0.17 -21.45 18.51
CA PRO A 24 1.29 -20.76 19.18
C PRO A 24 2.46 -20.44 18.23
N GLN A 25 2.62 -21.22 17.16
CA GLN A 25 3.66 -20.95 16.17
C GLN A 25 3.30 -19.77 15.24
N LEU A 26 2.01 -19.48 15.09
CA LEU A 26 1.54 -18.34 14.31
C LEU A 26 1.93 -17.01 14.97
N GLU A 27 1.96 -16.93 16.31
CA GLU A 27 2.38 -15.72 17.02
C GLU A 27 3.78 -15.26 16.61
N VAL A 28 4.73 -16.20 16.55
CA VAL A 28 6.10 -15.90 16.14
C VAL A 28 6.17 -15.38 14.70
N GLN A 29 5.41 -15.99 13.81
CA GLN A 29 5.39 -15.58 12.40
C GLN A 29 4.65 -14.25 12.24
N LEU A 30 3.49 -14.09 12.87
CA LEU A 30 2.74 -12.83 12.81
C LEU A 30 3.59 -11.64 13.28
N LYS A 31 4.39 -11.83 14.33
CA LYS A 31 5.30 -10.80 14.82
C LYS A 31 6.33 -10.38 13.77
N LYS A 32 6.89 -11.32 12.99
CA LYS A 32 7.83 -11.00 11.91
C LYS A 32 7.21 -10.08 10.86
N PHE A 33 5.91 -10.24 10.59
CA PHE A 33 5.18 -9.40 9.64
C PHE A 33 4.71 -8.08 10.25
N THR A 34 4.13 -8.10 11.44
CA THR A 34 3.48 -6.93 12.02
C THR A 34 4.45 -5.91 12.62
N ASP A 35 5.60 -6.34 13.15
CA ASP A 35 6.57 -5.41 13.75
C ASP A 35 7.13 -4.38 12.74
N PRO A 36 7.53 -4.77 11.52
CA PRO A 36 7.92 -3.81 10.48
C PRO A 36 6.78 -2.91 10.01
N MET A 37 5.54 -3.43 9.98
CA MET A 37 4.36 -2.73 9.46
C MET A 37 3.67 -1.85 10.50
N ILE A 38 4.13 -1.84 11.74
CA ILE A 38 3.46 -1.08 12.82
C ILE A 38 3.35 0.41 12.50
N ALA A 39 4.22 0.94 11.64
CA ALA A 39 4.16 2.32 11.19
C ALA A 39 2.85 2.65 10.44
N GLU A 40 2.21 1.67 9.79
CA GLU A 40 0.94 1.84 9.08
C GLU A 40 -0.23 2.10 10.03
N ALA A 41 -0.11 1.67 11.30
CA ALA A 41 -1.08 1.97 12.34
C ALA A 41 -1.32 3.48 12.53
N ILE A 42 -0.38 4.31 12.09
CA ILE A 42 -0.50 5.78 12.16
C ILE A 42 -1.70 6.29 11.37
N LEU A 43 -2.07 5.65 10.26
CA LEU A 43 -3.11 6.14 9.36
C LEU A 43 -4.50 6.15 10.02
N PRO A 44 -5.03 5.04 10.58
CA PRO A 44 -6.32 5.08 11.27
C PRO A 44 -6.26 5.90 12.56
N LEU A 45 -5.16 5.86 13.32
CA LEU A 45 -5.02 6.65 14.53
C LEU A 45 -5.05 8.16 14.24
N ALA A 46 -4.28 8.62 13.26
CA ALA A 46 -4.23 10.01 12.84
C ALA A 46 -5.55 10.47 12.19
N SER A 47 -6.20 9.62 11.40
CA SER A 47 -7.50 9.93 10.79
C SER A 47 -8.60 10.11 11.84
N CYS A 48 -8.63 9.27 12.90
CA CYS A 48 -9.51 9.43 14.02
C CYS A 48 -9.28 10.80 14.71
N GLN A 49 -8.02 11.14 14.98
CA GLN A 49 -7.68 12.39 15.64
C GLN A 49 -7.92 13.62 14.73
N ALA A 50 -7.72 13.49 13.40
CA ALA A 50 -7.97 14.57 12.44
C ALA A 50 -9.43 15.02 12.41
N VAL A 51 -10.36 14.13 12.74
CA VAL A 51 -11.79 14.42 12.85
C VAL A 51 -12.24 14.71 14.31
N LYS A 52 -11.28 14.97 15.20
CA LYS A 52 -11.45 15.23 16.64
C LYS A 52 -11.90 14.04 17.48
N GLY A 53 -11.76 12.82 16.99
CA GLY A 53 -11.89 11.61 17.80
C GLY A 53 -10.69 11.42 18.74
N ASN A 54 -10.85 10.52 19.71
CA ASN A 54 -9.75 10.10 20.56
C ASN A 54 -9.01 8.94 19.85
N PRO A 55 -7.71 9.09 19.50
CA PRO A 55 -6.96 8.05 18.77
C PRO A 55 -6.85 6.72 19.55
N ILE A 56 -6.99 6.72 20.88
CA ILE A 56 -7.03 5.49 21.69
C ILE A 56 -8.21 4.59 21.25
N ASP A 57 -9.37 5.19 20.92
CA ASP A 57 -10.54 4.43 20.50
C ASP A 57 -10.34 3.77 19.13
N ALA A 58 -9.37 4.23 18.33
CA ALA A 58 -9.02 3.67 17.02
C ALA A 58 -7.92 2.57 17.10
N ILE A 59 -7.39 2.25 18.29
CA ILE A 59 -6.40 1.16 18.44
C ILE A 59 -6.89 -0.16 17.84
N PRO A 60 -8.15 -0.62 18.03
CA PRO A 60 -8.60 -1.86 17.42
C PRO A 60 -8.61 -1.82 15.88
N VAL A 61 -8.96 -0.70 15.27
CA VAL A 61 -8.91 -0.53 13.81
C VAL A 61 -7.46 -0.54 13.34
N ALA A 62 -6.56 0.14 14.05
CA ALA A 62 -5.14 0.16 13.73
C ALA A 62 -4.51 -1.24 13.83
N ALA A 63 -4.84 -2.00 14.88
CA ALA A 63 -4.39 -3.38 15.02
C ALA A 63 -4.93 -4.29 13.91
N ALA A 64 -6.24 -4.21 13.62
CA ALA A 64 -6.87 -4.97 12.55
C ALA A 64 -6.23 -4.66 11.19
N LEU A 65 -5.95 -3.37 10.89
CA LEU A 65 -5.28 -2.97 9.66
C LEU A 65 -3.91 -3.66 9.51
N VAL A 66 -3.06 -3.58 10.52
CA VAL A 66 -1.72 -4.18 10.50
C VAL A 66 -1.81 -5.70 10.32
N ILE A 67 -2.78 -6.35 10.96
CA ILE A 67 -3.02 -7.80 10.80
C ILE A 67 -3.53 -8.13 9.39
N PHE A 68 -4.45 -7.35 8.84
CA PHE A 68 -4.92 -7.51 7.45
C PHE A 68 -3.77 -7.36 6.46
N THR A 69 -2.91 -6.36 6.64
CA THR A 69 -1.72 -6.18 5.81
C THR A 69 -0.82 -7.41 5.87
N ALA A 70 -0.61 -7.96 7.06
CA ALA A 70 0.20 -9.18 7.22
C ALA A 70 -0.43 -10.38 6.46
N SER A 71 -1.76 -10.55 6.52
CA SER A 71 -2.47 -11.58 5.76
C SER A 71 -2.26 -11.43 4.26
N TRP A 72 -2.47 -10.22 3.72
CA TRP A 72 -2.29 -9.94 2.31
C TRP A 72 -0.84 -10.12 1.86
N ARG A 73 0.11 -9.70 2.68
CA ARG A 73 1.52 -9.89 2.36
C ARG A 73 1.90 -11.37 2.25
N ILE A 74 1.37 -12.21 3.15
CA ILE A 74 1.58 -13.67 3.05
C ILE A 74 0.98 -14.22 1.76
N LEU A 75 -0.20 -13.74 1.33
CA LEU A 75 -0.83 -14.17 0.08
C LEU A 75 -0.04 -13.71 -1.14
N ASP A 76 0.35 -12.44 -1.18
CA ASP A 76 1.15 -11.85 -2.25
C ASP A 76 2.50 -12.59 -2.42
N GLU A 77 3.19 -12.87 -1.31
CA GLU A 77 4.42 -13.68 -1.31
C GLU A 77 4.21 -15.10 -1.84
N LEU A 78 3.05 -15.71 -1.57
CA LEU A 78 2.69 -17.04 -2.07
C LEU A 78 2.38 -17.05 -3.57
N GLU A 79 1.79 -15.99 -4.06
CA GLU A 79 1.37 -15.82 -5.44
C GLU A 79 2.55 -15.41 -6.33
N ASP A 80 3.36 -14.47 -5.89
CA ASP A 80 4.48 -13.93 -6.66
C ASP A 80 5.72 -14.82 -6.60
N GLN A 81 6.04 -15.43 -5.45
CA GLN A 81 7.23 -16.28 -5.21
C GLN A 81 8.55 -15.62 -5.69
N ASP A 82 8.64 -14.32 -5.52
CA ASP A 82 9.62 -13.47 -6.21
C ASP A 82 10.89 -13.15 -5.39
N ARG A 83 10.90 -13.51 -4.10
CA ARG A 83 12.00 -13.17 -3.19
C ARG A 83 12.42 -14.36 -2.32
N PRO A 84 13.73 -14.49 -1.99
CA PRO A 84 14.18 -15.45 -1.01
C PRO A 84 13.80 -15.04 0.41
N GLY A 85 13.68 -16.03 1.31
CA GLY A 85 13.42 -15.83 2.75
C GLY A 85 11.95 -15.56 3.09
N GLN A 86 11.04 -15.83 2.17
CA GLN A 86 9.60 -15.70 2.39
C GLN A 86 9.07 -16.81 3.32
N LEU A 87 7.92 -16.54 3.95
CA LEU A 87 7.32 -17.47 4.91
C LEU A 87 7.09 -18.87 4.34
N TRP A 88 6.65 -18.97 3.10
CA TRP A 88 6.34 -20.26 2.47
C TRP A 88 7.59 -21.14 2.26
N GLU A 89 8.78 -20.55 2.14
CA GLU A 89 10.05 -21.30 2.10
C GLU A 89 10.38 -21.91 3.48
N GLU A 90 10.08 -21.16 4.56
CA GLU A 90 10.36 -21.59 5.93
C GLU A 90 9.42 -22.70 6.40
N ILE A 91 8.11 -22.57 6.12
CA ILE A 91 7.08 -23.45 6.70
C ILE A 91 6.33 -24.30 5.67
N GLY A 92 6.59 -24.11 4.38
CA GLY A 92 5.92 -24.75 3.27
C GLY A 92 4.63 -24.02 2.82
N THR A 93 4.36 -24.04 1.51
CA THR A 93 3.23 -23.35 0.85
C THR A 93 1.87 -23.63 1.53
N ALA A 94 1.57 -24.91 1.82
CA ALA A 94 0.28 -25.27 2.42
C ALA A 94 0.08 -24.66 3.81
N ARG A 95 1.12 -24.56 4.64
CA ARG A 95 1.03 -23.93 5.95
C ARG A 95 0.96 -22.42 5.85
N ALA A 96 1.69 -21.81 4.91
CA ALA A 96 1.63 -20.38 4.68
C ALA A 96 0.22 -19.95 4.23
N TRP A 97 -0.44 -20.69 3.33
CA TRP A 97 -1.85 -20.49 2.99
C TRP A 97 -2.78 -20.56 4.20
N ASN A 98 -2.60 -21.62 5.03
CA ASN A 98 -3.41 -21.77 6.24
C ASN A 98 -3.19 -20.60 7.22
N TYR A 99 -1.96 -20.11 7.32
CA TYR A 99 -1.63 -18.96 8.18
C TYR A 99 -2.22 -17.65 7.64
N ALA A 100 -2.19 -17.41 6.33
CA ALA A 100 -2.84 -16.24 5.74
C ALA A 100 -4.34 -16.21 6.10
N CYS A 101 -5.04 -17.34 5.95
CA CYS A 101 -6.46 -17.46 6.33
C CYS A 101 -6.67 -17.23 7.84
N ALA A 102 -5.81 -17.78 8.71
CA ALA A 102 -5.91 -17.58 10.14
C ALA A 102 -5.67 -16.12 10.53
N VAL A 103 -4.64 -15.47 9.98
CA VAL A 103 -4.30 -14.07 10.22
C VAL A 103 -5.45 -13.16 9.79
N HIS A 104 -6.05 -13.41 8.62
CA HIS A 104 -7.25 -12.67 8.20
C HIS A 104 -8.37 -12.74 9.24
N ASN A 105 -8.67 -13.94 9.75
CA ASN A 105 -9.71 -14.11 10.76
C ASN A 105 -9.36 -13.48 12.10
N ILE A 106 -8.09 -13.42 12.48
CA ILE A 106 -7.65 -12.70 13.69
C ILE A 106 -7.98 -11.21 13.57
N ALA A 107 -7.76 -10.59 12.41
CA ALA A 107 -8.14 -9.20 12.18
C ALA A 107 -9.65 -8.97 12.33
N CYS A 108 -10.48 -9.87 11.78
CA CYS A 108 -11.93 -9.83 11.95
C CYS A 108 -12.32 -9.96 13.44
N GLU A 109 -11.66 -10.84 14.18
CA GLU A 109 -11.92 -11.07 15.60
C GLU A 109 -11.54 -9.85 16.46
N VAL A 110 -10.44 -9.16 16.12
CA VAL A 110 -10.06 -7.88 16.78
C VAL A 110 -11.16 -6.84 16.63
N LEU A 111 -11.70 -6.67 15.42
CA LEU A 111 -12.80 -5.74 15.17
C LEU A 111 -14.08 -6.17 15.88
N ASN A 112 -14.38 -7.47 15.92
CA ASN A 112 -15.58 -8.01 16.54
C ASN A 112 -15.58 -7.83 18.07
N LYS A 113 -14.41 -7.88 18.70
CA LYS A 113 -14.24 -7.67 20.14
C LYS A 113 -14.10 -6.20 20.54
N ALA A 114 -13.93 -5.31 19.57
CA ALA A 114 -13.77 -3.89 19.85
C ALA A 114 -15.04 -3.27 20.45
N PRO A 115 -14.92 -2.34 21.40
CA PRO A 115 -16.05 -1.73 22.11
C PRO A 115 -16.76 -0.64 21.27
N PHE A 116 -16.96 -0.89 19.99
CA PHE A 116 -17.62 0.08 19.11
C PHE A 116 -19.14 0.08 19.29
N PRO A 117 -19.82 1.22 19.13
CA PRO A 117 -21.26 1.25 18.94
C PRO A 117 -21.66 0.37 17.75
N SER A 118 -22.78 -0.35 17.85
CA SER A 118 -23.21 -1.33 16.83
C SER A 118 -23.23 -0.77 15.40
N GLN A 119 -23.59 0.50 15.20
CA GLN A 119 -23.62 1.12 13.88
C GLN A 119 -22.20 1.38 13.35
N VAL A 120 -21.30 1.87 14.19
CA VAL A 120 -19.89 2.09 13.86
C VAL A 120 -19.22 0.76 13.49
N PHE A 121 -19.42 -0.27 14.32
CA PHE A 121 -18.92 -1.62 14.02
C PHE A 121 -19.39 -2.13 12.67
N LYS A 122 -20.70 -2.03 12.37
CA LYS A 122 -21.25 -2.48 11.09
C LYS A 122 -20.61 -1.75 9.90
N SER A 123 -20.42 -0.43 10.01
CA SER A 123 -19.82 0.37 8.94
C SER A 123 -18.34 0.01 8.73
N ILE A 124 -17.58 -0.14 9.81
CA ILE A 124 -16.16 -0.56 9.75
C ILE A 124 -16.04 -1.96 9.15
N ASN A 125 -16.82 -2.92 9.66
CA ASN A 125 -16.79 -4.30 9.18
C ASN A 125 -17.16 -4.39 7.69
N GLN A 126 -18.17 -3.64 7.24
CA GLN A 126 -18.54 -3.60 5.83
C GLN A 126 -17.41 -3.00 4.98
N ALA A 127 -16.77 -1.91 5.44
CA ALA A 127 -15.64 -1.31 4.73
C ALA A 127 -14.49 -2.31 4.55
N TYR A 128 -14.15 -3.10 5.56
CA TYR A 128 -13.13 -4.14 5.45
C TYR A 128 -13.53 -5.26 4.48
N ILE A 129 -14.80 -5.73 4.52
CA ILE A 129 -15.32 -6.74 3.59
C ILE A 129 -15.24 -6.24 2.14
N ASP A 130 -15.72 -5.02 1.87
CA ASP A 130 -15.70 -4.42 0.54
C ASP A 130 -14.28 -4.23 0.03
N THR A 131 -13.38 -3.80 0.91
CA THR A 131 -11.94 -3.66 0.61
C THR A 131 -11.32 -5.00 0.27
N PHE A 132 -11.62 -6.05 1.03
CA PHE A 132 -11.11 -7.39 0.75
C PHE A 132 -11.50 -7.86 -0.65
N PHE A 133 -12.78 -7.73 -1.03
CA PHE A 133 -13.22 -8.09 -2.38
C PHE A 133 -12.57 -7.20 -3.46
N THR A 134 -12.38 -5.92 -3.16
CA THR A 134 -11.76 -4.98 -4.10
C THR A 134 -10.30 -5.34 -4.34
N ILE A 135 -9.55 -5.65 -3.28
CA ILE A 135 -8.15 -6.06 -3.39
C ILE A 135 -8.03 -7.42 -4.11
N ALA A 136 -8.89 -8.39 -3.76
CA ALA A 136 -8.89 -9.69 -4.44
C ALA A 136 -9.16 -9.56 -5.95
N ALA A 137 -10.09 -8.66 -6.35
CA ALA A 137 -10.34 -8.39 -7.77
C ALA A 137 -9.17 -7.65 -8.44
N GLY A 138 -8.43 -6.82 -7.72
CA GLY A 138 -7.20 -6.17 -8.20
C GLY A 138 -6.09 -7.19 -8.43
N GLN A 139 -5.87 -8.07 -7.47
CA GLN A 139 -4.88 -9.14 -7.54
C GLN A 139 -5.18 -10.16 -8.65
N ASP A 140 -6.45 -10.56 -8.81
CA ASP A 140 -6.87 -11.43 -9.92
C ASP A 140 -6.53 -10.82 -11.29
N ARG A 141 -6.74 -9.51 -11.47
CA ARG A 141 -6.34 -8.78 -12.69
C ARG A 141 -4.83 -8.81 -12.92
N ASP A 142 -4.06 -8.60 -11.85
CA ASP A 142 -2.60 -8.57 -11.89
C ASP A 142 -2.05 -9.95 -12.29
N LEU A 143 -2.48 -11.00 -11.60
CA LEU A 143 -2.12 -12.39 -11.88
C LEU A 143 -2.55 -12.85 -13.28
N ALA A 144 -3.67 -12.34 -13.79
CA ALA A 144 -4.14 -12.63 -15.14
C ALA A 144 -3.39 -11.83 -16.24
N GLY A 145 -2.45 -10.96 -15.89
CA GLY A 145 -1.66 -10.16 -16.83
C GLY A 145 -2.53 -9.20 -17.67
N LEU A 146 -3.57 -8.61 -17.04
CA LEU A 146 -4.52 -7.73 -17.73
C LEU A 146 -4.07 -6.27 -17.81
N THR A 147 -2.92 -5.92 -17.25
CA THR A 147 -2.33 -4.57 -17.31
C THR A 147 -1.57 -4.41 -18.61
N LYS A 148 -2.17 -3.69 -19.58
CA LYS A 148 -1.60 -3.44 -20.92
C LYS A 148 -1.50 -1.97 -21.28
N THR A 149 -2.31 -1.12 -20.67
CA THR A 149 -2.38 0.31 -20.88
C THR A 149 -2.23 1.06 -19.55
N VAL A 150 -1.98 2.37 -19.62
CA VAL A 150 -1.97 3.22 -18.42
C VAL A 150 -3.33 3.18 -17.71
N GLU A 151 -4.43 3.10 -18.45
CA GLU A 151 -5.78 2.96 -17.88
C GLU A 151 -5.96 1.64 -17.15
N ASP A 152 -5.51 0.51 -17.73
CA ASP A 152 -5.50 -0.80 -17.06
C ASP A 152 -4.65 -0.80 -15.80
N TYR A 153 -3.49 -0.14 -15.83
CA TYR A 153 -2.63 0.02 -14.68
C TYR A 153 -3.36 0.73 -13.55
N TRP A 154 -3.95 1.91 -13.81
CA TRP A 154 -4.71 2.65 -12.79
C TRP A 154 -5.84 1.80 -12.21
N LEU A 155 -6.60 1.11 -13.04
CA LEU A 155 -7.68 0.22 -12.59
C LEU A 155 -7.17 -0.91 -11.69
N THR A 156 -5.98 -1.44 -11.97
CA THR A 156 -5.37 -2.51 -11.16
C THR A 156 -4.92 -1.98 -9.80
N ILE A 157 -4.16 -0.88 -9.75
CA ILE A 157 -3.64 -0.35 -8.49
C ILE A 157 -4.72 0.31 -7.61
N GLU A 158 -5.74 0.92 -8.21
CA GLU A 158 -6.90 1.42 -7.46
C GLU A 158 -7.54 0.31 -6.64
N ARG A 159 -7.57 -0.89 -7.18
CA ARG A 159 -8.13 -2.05 -6.50
C ARG A 159 -7.12 -2.74 -5.58
N LYS A 160 -5.91 -3.00 -6.06
CA LYS A 160 -4.90 -3.77 -5.31
C LYS A 160 -4.33 -2.98 -4.13
N THR A 161 -3.89 -1.74 -4.34
CA THR A 161 -3.14 -0.97 -3.35
C THR A 161 -3.97 0.14 -2.70
N THR A 162 -4.64 0.94 -3.54
CA THR A 162 -5.29 2.18 -3.10
C THR A 162 -6.45 1.94 -2.14
N ALA A 163 -7.25 0.88 -2.39
CA ALA A 163 -8.38 0.50 -1.56
C ALA A 163 -7.97 0.26 -0.09
N PHE A 164 -6.78 -0.30 0.13
CA PHE A 164 -6.24 -0.54 1.47
C PHE A 164 -5.99 0.77 2.24
N TYR A 165 -5.28 1.73 1.64
CA TYR A 165 -4.97 3.02 2.27
C TYR A 165 -6.21 3.88 2.48
N ALA A 166 -7.13 3.85 1.52
CA ALA A 166 -8.43 4.51 1.64
C ALA A 166 -9.21 3.97 2.85
N THR A 167 -9.26 2.65 3.00
CA THR A 167 -9.97 2.00 4.12
C THR A 167 -9.29 2.28 5.45
N ALA A 168 -7.97 2.30 5.51
CA ALA A 168 -7.23 2.66 6.71
C ALA A 168 -7.66 4.04 7.26
N CYS A 169 -7.69 5.03 6.39
CA CYS A 169 -8.07 6.40 6.76
C CYS A 169 -9.58 6.54 7.01
N THR A 170 -10.42 5.91 6.19
CA THR A 170 -11.88 5.95 6.34
C THR A 170 -12.33 5.34 7.67
N THR A 171 -11.82 4.15 8.00
CA THR A 171 -12.25 3.44 9.22
C THR A 171 -11.73 4.10 10.49
N GLY A 172 -10.54 4.69 10.45
CA GLY A 172 -10.06 5.53 11.54
C GLY A 172 -10.97 6.74 11.78
N ALA A 173 -11.38 7.43 10.71
CA ALA A 173 -12.31 8.55 10.80
C ALA A 173 -13.71 8.14 11.30
N MET A 174 -14.22 6.95 10.88
CA MET A 174 -15.50 6.39 11.36
C MET A 174 -15.54 6.20 12.88
N VAL A 175 -14.40 5.91 13.50
CA VAL A 175 -14.31 5.84 14.97
C VAL A 175 -14.44 7.22 15.60
N GLY A 176 -13.90 8.26 14.96
CA GLY A 176 -13.81 9.60 15.55
C GLY A 176 -15.02 10.50 15.29
N THR A 177 -15.89 10.20 14.31
CA THR A 177 -16.98 11.09 13.92
C THR A 177 -18.11 10.36 13.18
N GLU A 178 -19.32 10.92 13.24
CA GLU A 178 -20.45 10.53 12.39
C GLU A 178 -20.61 11.45 11.16
N ASN A 179 -19.75 12.45 11.01
CA ASN A 179 -19.80 13.38 9.87
C ASN A 179 -19.25 12.70 8.61
N ASN A 180 -20.14 12.36 7.68
CA ASN A 180 -19.80 11.68 6.44
C ASN A 180 -18.83 12.47 5.55
N GLU A 181 -18.88 13.81 5.56
CA GLU A 181 -17.95 14.63 4.75
C GLU A 181 -16.52 14.49 5.27
N LEU A 182 -16.31 14.47 6.59
CA LEU A 182 -15.00 14.28 7.20
C LEU A 182 -14.49 12.85 6.99
N ILE A 183 -15.37 11.85 7.11
CA ILE A 183 -15.03 10.43 6.84
C ILE A 183 -14.59 10.28 5.38
N GLN A 184 -15.37 10.84 4.45
CA GLN A 184 -15.04 10.79 3.02
C GLN A 184 -13.72 11.53 2.72
N ALA A 185 -13.47 12.68 3.33
CA ALA A 185 -12.22 13.43 3.14
C ALA A 185 -10.99 12.60 3.56
N CYS A 186 -11.06 11.90 4.69
CA CYS A 186 -10.00 10.98 5.11
C CYS A 186 -9.84 9.81 4.13
N GLY A 187 -10.93 9.25 3.61
CA GLY A 187 -10.88 8.19 2.60
C GLY A 187 -10.23 8.64 1.30
N VAL A 188 -10.58 9.85 0.81
CA VAL A 188 -9.96 10.45 -0.38
C VAL A 188 -8.47 10.72 -0.16
N PHE A 189 -8.08 11.17 1.04
CA PHE A 189 -6.66 11.30 1.41
C PHE A 189 -5.95 9.95 1.28
N GLY A 190 -6.50 8.90 1.89
CA GLY A 190 -5.93 7.55 1.83
C GLY A 190 -5.85 6.99 0.41
N TYR A 191 -6.86 7.29 -0.43
CA TYR A 191 -6.87 6.93 -1.85
C TYR A 191 -5.67 7.51 -2.59
N HIS A 192 -5.46 8.82 -2.53
CA HIS A 192 -4.34 9.48 -3.20
C HIS A 192 -2.98 9.12 -2.59
N LEU A 193 -2.93 8.88 -1.28
CA LEU A 193 -1.75 8.34 -0.61
C LEU A 193 -1.37 6.97 -1.18
N GLY A 194 -2.34 6.07 -1.35
CA GLY A 194 -2.12 4.74 -1.90
C GLY A 194 -1.57 4.77 -3.33
N ILE A 195 -2.08 5.67 -4.19
CA ILE A 195 -1.53 5.88 -5.53
C ILE A 195 -0.09 6.37 -5.46
N ALA A 196 0.21 7.37 -4.62
CA ALA A 196 1.57 7.91 -4.49
C ALA A 196 2.55 6.83 -4.02
N ILE A 197 2.16 6.00 -3.04
CA ILE A 197 2.97 4.87 -2.55
C ILE A 197 3.26 3.89 -3.68
N GLN A 198 2.25 3.53 -4.49
CA GLN A 198 2.46 2.58 -5.59
C GLN A 198 3.41 3.13 -6.65
N ILE A 199 3.27 4.41 -7.03
CA ILE A 199 4.19 5.06 -7.97
C ILE A 199 5.64 5.00 -7.45
N PHE A 200 5.84 5.22 -6.14
CA PHE A 200 7.18 5.11 -5.53
C PHE A 200 7.69 3.67 -5.52
N ASN A 201 6.85 2.68 -5.23
CA ASN A 201 7.24 1.28 -5.27
C ASN A 201 7.69 0.88 -6.68
N ASP A 202 6.93 1.23 -7.71
CA ASP A 202 7.26 0.95 -9.11
C ASP A 202 8.56 1.65 -9.53
N MET A 203 8.77 2.88 -9.08
CA MET A 203 10.02 3.61 -9.34
C MET A 203 11.20 2.95 -8.61
N GLN A 204 11.02 2.60 -7.35
CA GLN A 204 12.06 1.97 -6.53
C GLN A 204 12.47 0.62 -7.12
N SER A 205 11.51 -0.21 -7.51
CA SER A 205 11.76 -1.52 -8.09
C SER A 205 12.67 -1.48 -9.32
N ILE A 206 12.61 -0.46 -10.16
CA ILE A 206 13.44 -0.37 -11.36
C ILE A 206 14.77 0.34 -11.13
N TRP A 207 14.77 1.46 -10.38
CA TRP A 207 15.96 2.30 -10.25
C TRP A 207 16.73 2.15 -8.94
N TYR A 208 16.07 1.64 -7.89
CA TYR A 208 16.64 1.48 -6.55
C TYR A 208 16.26 0.14 -5.93
N PRO A 209 16.46 -0.98 -6.66
CA PRO A 209 15.96 -2.27 -6.23
C PRO A 209 16.67 -2.76 -4.96
N ASP A 210 15.88 -3.39 -4.08
CA ASP A 210 16.38 -4.21 -2.99
C ASP A 210 16.13 -5.69 -3.37
N GLY A 211 16.93 -6.19 -4.31
CA GLY A 211 16.80 -7.55 -4.86
C GLY A 211 16.52 -7.56 -6.37
N ILE A 212 15.66 -8.47 -6.81
CA ILE A 212 15.30 -8.66 -8.22
C ILE A 212 14.30 -7.58 -8.64
N THR A 213 14.52 -6.93 -9.78
CA THR A 213 13.66 -5.86 -10.30
C THR A 213 12.35 -6.38 -10.88
N ASP A 214 11.30 -5.54 -10.96
CA ASP A 214 10.06 -5.90 -11.67
C ASP A 214 10.31 -6.27 -13.12
N LEU A 215 11.26 -5.60 -13.79
CA LEU A 215 11.65 -5.94 -15.16
C LEU A 215 12.27 -7.32 -15.27
N GLU A 216 13.18 -7.69 -14.34
CA GLU A 216 13.78 -9.02 -14.30
C GLU A 216 12.75 -10.12 -13.99
N GLN A 217 11.65 -9.78 -13.32
CA GLN A 217 10.51 -10.66 -13.09
C GLN A 217 9.54 -10.70 -14.27
N GLY A 218 9.73 -9.86 -15.29
CA GLY A 218 8.83 -9.75 -16.43
C GLY A 218 7.52 -9.02 -16.13
N LYS A 219 7.45 -8.26 -15.02
CA LYS A 219 6.24 -7.51 -14.60
C LYS A 219 6.06 -6.24 -15.45
N VAL A 220 4.79 -5.93 -15.73
CA VAL A 220 4.38 -4.72 -16.45
C VAL A 220 3.85 -3.71 -15.43
N THR A 221 4.70 -2.75 -15.03
CA THR A 221 4.38 -1.70 -14.07
C THR A 221 4.32 -0.32 -14.72
N LEU A 222 3.95 0.72 -14.00
CA LEU A 222 3.70 2.06 -14.56
C LEU A 222 4.81 2.61 -15.44
N PRO A 223 6.11 2.47 -15.10
CA PRO A 223 7.18 2.92 -15.96
C PRO A 223 7.13 2.32 -17.37
N LEU A 224 6.90 1.00 -17.46
CA LEU A 224 6.84 0.30 -18.73
C LEU A 224 5.59 0.65 -19.51
N VAL A 225 4.42 0.67 -18.87
CA VAL A 225 3.15 1.04 -19.51
C VAL A 225 3.21 2.47 -20.06
N TYR A 226 3.79 3.41 -19.32
CA TYR A 226 4.00 4.78 -19.80
C TYR A 226 4.85 4.80 -21.08
N GLY A 227 5.95 4.02 -21.12
CA GLY A 227 6.78 3.92 -22.32
C GLY A 227 6.02 3.33 -23.51
N LEU A 228 5.11 2.36 -23.29
CA LEU A 228 4.32 1.74 -24.35
C LEU A 228 3.34 2.72 -25.00
N GLU A 229 2.86 3.73 -24.30
CA GLU A 229 1.91 4.73 -24.84
C GLU A 229 2.58 5.92 -25.54
N LEU A 230 3.91 6.03 -25.43
CA LEU A 230 4.61 7.15 -26.08
C LEU A 230 4.86 6.89 -27.57
N GLU A 231 4.58 7.89 -28.41
CA GLU A 231 4.97 7.92 -29.81
C GLU A 231 6.47 8.20 -29.96
N HIS A 232 7.31 7.22 -29.59
CA HIS A 232 8.76 7.32 -29.69
C HIS A 232 9.35 6.10 -30.41
N PRO A 233 10.36 6.23 -31.29
CA PRO A 233 10.91 5.10 -32.05
C PRO A 233 11.40 3.93 -31.19
N GLU A 234 12.03 4.20 -30.04
CA GLU A 234 12.51 3.17 -29.12
C GLU A 234 11.35 2.44 -28.40
N CYS A 235 10.18 3.08 -28.27
CA CYS A 235 9.03 2.48 -27.61
C CYS A 235 8.38 1.34 -28.42
N GLN A 236 8.56 1.33 -29.76
CA GLN A 236 8.14 0.19 -30.58
C GLN A 236 8.85 -1.10 -30.20
N GLN A 237 10.09 -0.99 -29.75
CA GLN A 237 10.86 -2.14 -29.28
C GLN A 237 10.33 -2.65 -27.92
N LEU A 238 9.90 -1.77 -27.03
CA LEU A 238 9.27 -2.15 -25.76
C LEU A 238 8.03 -3.02 -26.01
N LEU A 239 7.15 -2.60 -26.93
CA LEU A 239 5.96 -3.35 -27.27
C LEU A 239 6.30 -4.77 -27.77
N SER A 240 7.31 -4.90 -28.64
CA SER A 240 7.71 -6.21 -29.15
C SER A 240 8.18 -7.16 -28.04
N TRP A 241 8.92 -6.66 -27.05
CA TRP A 241 9.38 -7.48 -25.93
C TRP A 241 8.26 -7.85 -24.96
N VAL A 242 7.28 -6.95 -24.76
CA VAL A 242 6.09 -7.26 -23.94
C VAL A 242 5.24 -8.34 -24.59
N GLU A 243 4.97 -8.22 -25.92
CA GLU A 243 4.20 -9.22 -26.67
C GLU A 243 4.91 -10.58 -26.76
N ALA A 244 6.24 -10.58 -26.86
CA ALA A 244 7.06 -11.80 -26.90
C ALA A 244 7.30 -12.41 -25.50
N GLN A 245 6.86 -11.77 -24.42
CA GLN A 245 7.17 -12.15 -23.03
C GLN A 245 8.68 -12.19 -22.73
N GLU A 246 9.43 -11.25 -23.32
CA GLU A 246 10.88 -11.15 -23.22
C GLU A 246 11.35 -9.98 -22.33
N ILE A 247 10.48 -9.45 -21.45
CA ILE A 247 10.80 -8.32 -20.56
C ILE A 247 12.02 -8.65 -19.70
N ALA A 248 12.01 -9.79 -19.01
CA ALA A 248 13.08 -10.20 -18.11
C ALA A 248 14.43 -10.32 -18.84
N THR A 249 14.44 -10.85 -20.08
CA THR A 249 15.64 -11.00 -20.87
C THR A 249 16.23 -9.66 -21.34
N ASN A 250 15.38 -8.63 -21.46
CA ASN A 250 15.75 -7.31 -21.96
C ASN A 250 15.70 -6.22 -20.88
N ALA A 251 15.68 -6.57 -19.60
CA ALA A 251 15.49 -5.67 -18.47
C ALA A 251 16.42 -4.44 -18.51
N ASP A 252 17.73 -4.63 -18.71
CA ASP A 252 18.70 -3.54 -18.79
C ASP A 252 18.41 -2.60 -19.97
N ARG A 253 18.06 -3.17 -21.13
CA ARG A 253 17.76 -2.36 -22.31
C ARG A 253 16.45 -1.60 -22.18
N ILE A 254 15.44 -2.19 -21.55
CA ILE A 254 14.19 -1.53 -21.22
C ILE A 254 14.47 -0.35 -20.29
N LYS A 255 15.25 -0.54 -19.23
CA LYS A 255 15.64 0.52 -18.31
C LYS A 255 16.35 1.68 -19.00
N GLU A 256 17.29 1.39 -19.95
CA GLU A 256 17.94 2.42 -20.75
C GLU A 256 16.93 3.25 -21.56
N ILE A 257 15.95 2.60 -22.19
CA ILE A 257 14.90 3.29 -22.95
C ILE A 257 14.06 4.16 -22.01
N LEU A 258 13.62 3.63 -20.85
CA LEU A 258 12.86 4.37 -19.86
C LEU A 258 13.62 5.60 -19.32
N ASP A 259 14.95 5.52 -19.20
CA ASP A 259 15.81 6.66 -18.85
C ASP A 259 15.87 7.69 -20.00
N HIS A 260 15.96 7.24 -21.26
CA HIS A 260 16.01 8.14 -22.42
C HIS A 260 14.72 8.94 -22.63
N ILE A 261 13.55 8.31 -22.36
CA ILE A 261 12.24 8.96 -22.46
C ILE A 261 11.84 9.73 -21.21
N ASP A 262 12.75 9.90 -20.25
CA ASP A 262 12.59 10.69 -19.01
C ASP A 262 11.43 10.18 -18.12
N THR A 263 11.21 8.85 -18.07
CA THR A 263 10.11 8.22 -17.33
C THR A 263 10.13 8.58 -15.84
N LYS A 264 11.30 8.62 -15.19
CA LYS A 264 11.42 9.02 -13.78
C LYS A 264 10.76 10.37 -13.50
N ARG A 265 10.92 11.33 -14.41
CA ARG A 265 10.34 12.66 -14.25
C ARG A 265 8.82 12.63 -14.33
N PHE A 266 8.27 11.82 -15.23
CA PHE A 266 6.83 11.57 -15.30
C PHE A 266 6.29 10.98 -14.00
N LEU A 267 6.95 9.95 -13.45
CA LEU A 267 6.54 9.30 -12.20
C LEU A 267 6.58 10.29 -11.02
N ILE A 268 7.64 11.07 -10.90
CA ILE A 268 7.74 12.09 -9.86
C ILE A 268 6.62 13.13 -9.99
N TRP A 269 6.33 13.59 -11.22
CA TRP A 269 5.24 14.54 -11.46
C TRP A 269 3.89 13.92 -11.09
N ALA A 270 3.63 12.67 -11.48
CA ALA A 270 2.40 11.96 -11.15
C ALA A 270 2.24 11.82 -9.62
N ALA A 271 3.29 11.39 -8.91
CA ALA A 271 3.27 11.28 -7.47
C ALA A 271 3.05 12.63 -6.75
N LEU A 272 3.66 13.71 -7.24
CA LEU A 272 3.45 15.06 -6.70
C LEU A 272 2.00 15.52 -6.87
N LYS A 273 1.37 15.19 -8.00
CA LYS A 273 -0.05 15.48 -8.25
C LYS A 273 -0.93 14.76 -7.24
N GLU A 274 -0.67 13.49 -6.98
CA GLU A 274 -1.42 12.70 -6.01
C GLU A 274 -1.24 13.26 -4.58
N ARG A 275 -0.02 13.68 -4.21
CA ARG A 275 0.22 14.37 -2.94
C ARG A 275 -0.64 15.62 -2.80
N GLU A 276 -0.72 16.46 -3.83
CA GLU A 276 -1.53 17.68 -3.80
C GLU A 276 -3.01 17.36 -3.63
N GLN A 277 -3.54 16.34 -4.30
CA GLN A 277 -4.92 15.89 -4.15
C GLN A 277 -5.20 15.36 -2.73
N ALA A 278 -4.30 14.57 -2.16
CA ALA A 278 -4.42 14.10 -0.80
C ALA A 278 -4.47 15.25 0.22
N LEU A 279 -3.52 16.20 0.12
CA LEU A 279 -3.48 17.36 1.00
C LEU A 279 -4.71 18.26 0.85
N GLU A 280 -5.25 18.42 -0.37
CA GLU A 280 -6.48 19.16 -0.61
C GLU A 280 -7.68 18.50 0.06
N ALA A 281 -7.80 17.18 -0.06
CA ALA A 281 -8.92 16.42 0.49
C ALA A 281 -9.11 16.64 2.01
N ILE A 282 -7.99 16.64 2.77
CA ILE A 282 -8.07 16.78 4.25
C ILE A 282 -8.12 18.23 4.74
N LYS A 283 -8.15 19.24 3.86
CA LYS A 283 -8.27 20.65 4.28
C LYS A 283 -9.57 20.95 5.02
N ILE A 284 -10.63 20.20 4.73
CA ILE A 284 -11.90 20.30 5.43
C ILE A 284 -11.83 19.79 6.87
N CYS A 285 -10.90 18.87 7.17
CA CYS A 285 -10.70 18.39 8.53
C CYS A 285 -10.20 19.50 9.43
N PRO A 286 -10.66 19.54 10.70
CA PRO A 286 -10.18 20.51 11.66
C PRO A 286 -8.65 20.56 11.74
N LYS A 287 -8.10 21.74 11.99
CA LYS A 287 -6.66 21.86 12.32
C LYS A 287 -6.43 21.20 13.67
N ALA A 288 -5.92 19.98 13.65
CA ALA A 288 -5.63 19.15 14.80
C ALA A 288 -4.35 18.37 14.52
N GLU A 289 -3.71 17.88 15.56
CA GLU A 289 -2.46 17.12 15.46
C GLU A 289 -2.57 15.94 14.48
N GLY A 290 -3.71 15.20 14.50
CA GLY A 290 -3.94 14.09 13.57
C GLY A 290 -3.87 14.51 12.10
N ARG A 291 -4.42 15.66 11.74
CA ARG A 291 -4.30 16.21 10.38
C ARG A 291 -2.84 16.55 10.04
N GLU A 292 -2.11 17.18 10.96
CA GLU A 292 -0.68 17.51 10.77
C GLU A 292 0.18 16.24 10.59
N VAL A 293 -0.20 15.16 11.30
CA VAL A 293 0.46 13.85 11.15
C VAL A 293 0.21 13.27 9.76
N LEU A 294 -1.03 13.30 9.24
CA LEU A 294 -1.34 12.82 7.89
C LEU A 294 -0.61 13.65 6.82
N GLU A 295 -0.62 14.99 6.95
CA GLU A 295 0.10 15.91 6.07
C GLU A 295 1.61 15.61 6.08
N SER A 296 2.19 15.39 7.26
CA SER A 296 3.61 15.07 7.43
C SER A 296 3.96 13.69 6.87
N TYR A 297 3.06 12.70 7.02
CA TYR A 297 3.26 11.34 6.51
C TYR A 297 3.43 11.35 5.00
N ILE A 298 2.46 11.93 4.27
CA ILE A 298 2.57 11.98 2.80
C ILE A 298 3.71 12.90 2.35
N THR A 299 3.95 14.03 3.02
CA THR A 299 5.02 14.96 2.63
C THR A 299 6.41 14.35 2.87
N GLY A 300 6.56 13.57 3.94
CA GLY A 300 7.82 12.90 4.28
C GLY A 300 8.29 11.90 3.22
N MET A 301 7.36 11.28 2.49
CA MET A 301 7.69 10.37 1.38
C MET A 301 8.45 11.07 0.23
N PHE A 302 8.32 12.40 0.13
CA PHE A 302 8.92 13.22 -0.93
C PHE A 302 10.24 13.87 -0.51
N GLY A 303 10.73 13.61 0.72
CA GLY A 303 11.95 14.26 1.24
C GLY A 303 13.20 14.00 0.40
N ASP A 304 13.27 12.86 -0.31
CA ASP A 304 14.41 12.47 -1.13
C ASP A 304 14.25 12.82 -2.62
N ILE A 305 13.12 13.39 -3.03
CA ILE A 305 12.87 13.73 -4.44
C ILE A 305 13.89 14.73 -4.99
N ASP A 306 14.30 15.70 -4.19
CA ASP A 306 15.32 16.65 -4.59
C ASP A 306 16.67 15.95 -4.87
N LEU A 307 16.98 14.88 -4.15
CA LEU A 307 18.14 14.02 -4.42
C LEU A 307 17.97 13.23 -5.73
N LEU A 308 16.77 12.74 -6.00
CA LEU A 308 16.46 12.00 -7.23
C LEU A 308 16.50 12.90 -8.48
N LEU A 309 16.12 14.17 -8.34
CA LEU A 309 16.17 15.17 -9.42
C LEU A 309 17.57 15.74 -9.64
N GLN A 310 18.48 15.68 -8.64
CA GLN A 310 19.83 16.23 -8.71
C GLN A 310 20.86 15.27 -9.34
N GLN A 311 20.49 14.06 -9.76
CA GLN A 311 21.42 13.22 -10.51
C GLN A 311 21.86 13.96 -11.79
N PRO A 312 23.17 14.18 -12.02
CA PRO A 312 23.63 14.96 -13.14
C PRO A 312 23.15 14.31 -14.44
N LYS A 313 22.65 15.17 -15.35
CA LYS A 313 22.55 14.77 -16.76
C LYS A 313 23.93 14.26 -17.14
N VAL A 314 24.02 13.00 -17.54
CA VAL A 314 25.26 12.50 -18.15
C VAL A 314 25.47 13.35 -19.39
N ASP A 315 26.37 14.33 -19.28
CA ASP A 315 26.78 15.14 -20.44
C ASP A 315 27.31 14.15 -21.47
N LYS A 316 26.58 14.08 -22.58
CA LYS A 316 27.02 13.34 -23.75
C LYS A 316 28.30 14.03 -24.26
N ALA A 317 29.45 13.37 -24.07
CA ALA A 317 30.64 13.66 -24.84
C ALA A 317 30.52 13.10 -26.26
#